data_0c8244bcdaa4eae5c8f28af5739688a5
#
_entry.id   0c8244bcdaa4eae5c8f28af5739688a5
#
_cell.length_a   1.000
_cell.length_b   1.000
_cell.length_c   1.000
_cell.angle_alpha   90.00
_cell.angle_beta   90.00
_cell.angle_gamma   90.00
#
_symmetry.space_group_name_H-M   'P 1'
#
loop_
_entity.id
_entity.type
_entity.pdbx_description
1 polymer ?
#
loop_
_entity_poly.entity_id
_entity_poly.type
_entity_poly.pdbx_seq_one_letter_code
_entity_poly.pdbx_strand_id
1 'polypeptide(L)'
;MATTPDFKYAPMFQMGEDKTEYRLLSKEGVTTAEFEGKQIVKVSKEALTLLAQQAFHDVEFMLRREHNLQVAEILKDPEASDNDKYVALQFLRNAEVAAHGILPFCQDTGTAIIHGEKGQQIWTGFEDEEALSRGVYNTFTQDNLRYSQNAPLNMYDEVNTRCNLPAQIDIEATEGAEYRFVMVAKGGGSANKTYFYPMTKATIQNEGTLLPFLVEKMKSLGTAACPPYHIAFVIGGTSAEKNLLTVKLASIKYYDSLPTTGDETGRAFRDIDLENKLLDEAHKIGLGAQFGGKALAHDIRVIRLPRHGASCPIGMGVSCSADRNIKAKINADGIWLEKMDSNPAELIPAEYAKAGEGQNTIVIDLDEGIDSVRKELSKYPVSTRVNLRGTIIVARDIAHAKLKARIDAGEPMPEYFKKYPVLYAGPAKTPEGYPCGSMGPTTANRMDPYVDEFQSLGASLVMIAKGNRSQVVTDACQKYGGFYLGSIGGVAAVLSKSSIKSIECVEYPELGMEAIWKIEVEDFPAFILVDDKGNDFFKQLKPWCPNAK
;
A
#
# COMPACT_ATOMS: atom_id res chain seq x y z
N MET A 1 15.82 51.46 -0.27
CA MET A 1 16.47 50.13 -0.16
C MET A 1 15.73 49.40 0.94
N ALA A 2 15.30 48.16 0.70
CA ALA A 2 14.73 47.35 1.78
C ALA A 2 15.83 47.08 2.83
N THR A 3 15.56 47.35 4.09
CA THR A 3 16.46 47.05 5.20
C THR A 3 16.63 45.53 5.31
N THR A 4 17.85 45.06 5.45
CA THR A 4 18.11 43.64 5.74
C THR A 4 17.43 43.31 7.07
N PRO A 5 16.55 42.30 7.12
CA PRO A 5 15.92 41.89 8.37
C PRO A 5 16.98 41.32 9.33
N ASP A 6 16.75 41.51 10.62
CA ASP A 6 17.57 40.89 11.67
C ASP A 6 17.51 39.35 11.55
N PHE A 7 18.62 38.66 11.86
CA PHE A 7 18.64 37.20 11.89
C PHE A 7 17.67 36.67 12.94
N LYS A 8 16.70 35.87 12.49
CA LYS A 8 15.75 35.16 13.35
C LYS A 8 15.57 33.74 12.82
N TYR A 9 16.03 32.78 13.61
CA TYR A 9 15.82 31.37 13.26
C TYR A 9 14.39 30.94 13.60
N ALA A 10 13.76 30.24 12.65
CA ALA A 10 12.52 29.51 12.87
C ALA A 10 12.59 28.16 12.12
N PRO A 11 12.27 27.03 12.77
CA PRO A 11 12.24 25.74 12.09
C PRO A 11 11.11 25.75 11.04
N MET A 12 11.36 25.09 9.89
CA MET A 12 10.35 24.95 8.84
C MET A 12 9.13 24.17 9.33
N PHE A 13 9.35 23.08 10.05
CA PHE A 13 8.28 22.25 10.59
C PHE A 13 8.10 22.56 12.08
N GLN A 14 7.11 23.41 12.36
CA GLN A 14 6.73 23.76 13.73
C GLN A 14 5.61 22.81 14.19
N MET A 15 6.03 21.62 14.64
CA MET A 15 5.10 20.58 15.08
C MET A 15 4.41 20.98 16.39
N GLY A 16 3.13 20.66 16.51
CA GLY A 16 2.39 20.72 17.75
C GLY A 16 2.68 19.54 18.67
N GLU A 17 1.90 19.44 19.74
CA GLU A 17 2.04 18.34 20.72
C GLU A 17 1.80 16.97 20.07
N ASP A 18 2.67 16.00 20.37
CA ASP A 18 2.48 14.61 19.99
C ASP A 18 1.45 13.93 20.93
N LYS A 19 0.28 13.62 20.41
CA LYS A 19 -0.83 12.97 21.13
C LYS A 19 -0.83 11.45 20.98
N THR A 20 0.23 10.87 20.42
CA THR A 20 0.34 9.44 20.20
C THR A 20 0.32 8.66 21.52
N GLU A 21 -0.53 7.64 21.60
CA GLU A 21 -0.53 6.72 22.73
C GLU A 21 0.60 5.71 22.57
N TYR A 22 1.54 5.69 23.54
CA TYR A 22 2.70 4.80 23.52
C TYR A 22 2.56 3.68 24.56
N ARG A 23 3.11 2.52 24.24
CA ARG A 23 3.38 1.43 25.19
C ARG A 23 4.87 1.31 25.45
N LEU A 24 5.25 1.01 26.69
CA LEU A 24 6.63 0.71 27.05
C LEU A 24 6.99 -0.66 26.45
N LEU A 25 8.06 -0.69 25.63
CA LEU A 25 8.61 -1.94 25.09
C LEU A 25 9.63 -2.55 26.06
N SER A 26 10.61 -1.77 26.49
CA SER A 26 11.65 -2.21 27.42
C SER A 26 12.36 -1.01 28.07
N LYS A 27 12.95 -1.26 29.23
CA LYS A 27 13.94 -0.35 29.86
C LYS A 27 15.37 -0.84 29.68
N GLU A 28 15.56 -2.06 29.22
CA GLU A 28 16.87 -2.65 29.06
C GLU A 28 17.67 -1.93 27.96
N GLY A 29 18.95 -1.76 28.21
CA GLY A 29 19.87 -1.09 27.28
C GLY A 29 19.73 0.43 27.22
N VAL A 30 18.89 1.05 28.06
CA VAL A 30 18.78 2.49 28.23
C VAL A 30 19.29 2.87 29.62
N THR A 31 20.29 3.74 29.66
CA THR A 31 20.87 4.25 30.91
C THR A 31 21.13 5.74 30.78
N THR A 32 21.40 6.41 31.89
CA THR A 32 21.70 7.83 31.90
C THR A 32 23.07 8.12 32.46
N ALA A 33 23.68 9.19 32.00
CA ALA A 33 24.92 9.75 32.52
C ALA A 33 24.78 11.28 32.55
N GLU A 34 25.61 11.94 33.31
CA GLU A 34 25.69 13.41 33.33
C GLU A 34 26.96 13.87 32.60
N PHE A 35 26.81 14.87 31.74
CA PHE A 35 27.91 15.51 31.06
C PHE A 35 27.65 17.02 30.98
N GLU A 36 28.55 17.82 31.54
CA GLU A 36 28.44 19.30 31.60
C GLU A 36 27.10 19.80 32.13
N GLY A 37 26.57 19.14 33.18
CA GLY A 37 25.29 19.50 33.80
C GLY A 37 24.05 19.14 32.97
N LYS A 38 24.21 18.37 31.90
CA LYS A 38 23.12 17.84 31.09
C LYS A 38 23.01 16.34 31.25
N GLN A 39 21.77 15.83 31.33
CA GLN A 39 21.52 14.41 31.31
C GLN A 39 21.74 13.87 29.88
N ILE A 40 22.62 12.89 29.75
CA ILE A 40 22.84 12.14 28.51
C ILE A 40 22.15 10.80 28.64
N VAL A 41 21.33 10.44 27.64
CA VAL A 41 20.68 9.14 27.54
C VAL A 41 21.56 8.24 26.67
N LYS A 42 22.06 7.17 27.27
CA LYS A 42 22.86 6.14 26.59
C LYS A 42 21.95 5.02 26.13
N VAL A 43 22.05 4.67 24.85
CA VAL A 43 21.25 3.62 24.21
C VAL A 43 22.20 2.54 23.73
N SER A 44 21.95 1.27 24.10
CA SER A 44 22.74 0.15 23.63
C SER A 44 22.35 -0.27 22.20
N LYS A 45 23.25 -1.00 21.53
CA LYS A 45 23.00 -1.54 20.18
C LYS A 45 21.82 -2.49 20.19
N GLU A 46 21.68 -3.31 21.22
CA GLU A 46 20.60 -4.28 21.40
C GLU A 46 19.24 -3.56 21.58
N ALA A 47 19.21 -2.45 22.32
CA ALA A 47 18.02 -1.64 22.52
C ALA A 47 17.50 -1.05 21.20
N LEU A 48 18.39 -0.51 20.38
CA LEU A 48 18.04 0.05 19.08
C LEU A 48 17.62 -1.03 18.08
N THR A 49 18.28 -2.21 18.13
CA THR A 49 17.90 -3.39 17.34
C THR A 49 16.51 -3.90 17.73
N LEU A 50 16.23 -4.03 19.03
CA LEU A 50 14.93 -4.45 19.54
C LEU A 50 13.81 -3.51 19.11
N LEU A 51 14.07 -2.19 19.19
CA LEU A 51 13.09 -1.19 18.73
C LEU A 51 12.68 -1.42 17.28
N ALA A 52 13.66 -1.51 16.37
CA ALA A 52 13.36 -1.70 14.95
C ALA A 52 12.70 -3.07 14.68
N GLN A 53 13.18 -4.13 15.34
CA GLN A 53 12.60 -5.46 15.19
C GLN A 53 11.12 -5.49 15.58
N GLN A 54 10.77 -4.96 16.75
CA GLN A 54 9.39 -4.97 17.22
C GLN A 54 8.50 -4.00 16.43
N ALA A 55 9.03 -2.84 16.03
CA ALA A 55 8.28 -1.89 15.24
C ALA A 55 7.86 -2.48 13.88
N PHE A 56 8.78 -3.15 13.18
CA PHE A 56 8.45 -3.78 11.90
C PHE A 56 7.56 -5.02 12.08
N HIS A 57 7.70 -5.77 13.17
CA HIS A 57 6.74 -6.80 13.51
C HIS A 57 5.34 -6.19 13.65
N ASP A 58 5.18 -5.18 14.49
CA ASP A 58 3.88 -4.58 14.76
C ASP A 58 3.19 -4.05 13.48
N VAL A 59 3.92 -3.34 12.60
CA VAL A 59 3.31 -2.78 11.38
C VAL A 59 2.97 -3.82 10.31
N GLU A 60 3.60 -4.98 10.32
CA GLU A 60 3.25 -6.04 9.35
C GLU A 60 1.97 -6.78 9.74
N PHE A 61 1.59 -6.73 11.01
CA PHE A 61 0.45 -7.48 11.53
C PHE A 61 -0.69 -6.62 12.08
N MET A 62 -0.42 -5.37 12.44
CA MET A 62 -1.41 -4.46 13.03
C MET A 62 -1.41 -3.10 12.33
N LEU A 63 -2.56 -2.46 12.31
CA LEU A 63 -2.71 -1.10 11.81
C LEU A 63 -3.08 -0.14 12.96
N ARG A 64 -2.98 1.16 12.73
CA ARG A 64 -3.50 2.15 13.68
C ARG A 64 -5.01 2.03 13.84
N ARG A 65 -5.49 2.18 15.06
CA ARG A 65 -6.94 2.15 15.34
C ARG A 65 -7.70 3.23 14.56
N GLU A 66 -7.13 4.40 14.39
CA GLU A 66 -7.74 5.48 13.58
C GLU A 66 -7.96 5.08 12.13
N HIS A 67 -7.01 4.37 11.52
CA HIS A 67 -7.17 3.84 10.16
C HIS A 67 -8.32 2.82 10.11
N ASN A 68 -8.35 1.86 11.03
CA ASN A 68 -9.43 0.88 11.09
C ASN A 68 -10.80 1.51 11.36
N LEU A 69 -10.87 2.57 12.16
CA LEU A 69 -12.10 3.36 12.35
C LEU A 69 -12.57 4.01 11.04
N GLN A 70 -11.67 4.60 10.26
CA GLN A 70 -12.04 5.18 8.95
C GLN A 70 -12.55 4.10 7.98
N VAL A 71 -11.98 2.90 8.01
CA VAL A 71 -12.51 1.75 7.24
C VAL A 71 -13.90 1.38 7.73
N ALA A 72 -14.14 1.31 9.05
CA ALA A 72 -15.43 0.97 9.63
C ALA A 72 -16.53 2.02 9.32
N GLU A 73 -16.17 3.30 9.19
CA GLU A 73 -17.12 4.35 8.80
C GLU A 73 -17.70 4.15 7.39
N ILE A 74 -16.95 3.52 6.47
CA ILE A 74 -17.48 3.17 5.13
C ILE A 74 -18.67 2.22 5.25
N LEU A 75 -18.66 1.29 6.22
CA LEU A 75 -19.77 0.34 6.43
C LEU A 75 -21.06 1.05 6.89
N LYS A 76 -20.92 2.18 7.59
CA LYS A 76 -22.03 2.98 8.12
C LYS A 76 -22.49 4.08 7.17
N ASP A 77 -21.69 4.42 6.15
CA ASP A 77 -22.01 5.49 5.22
C ASP A 77 -23.19 5.06 4.31
N PRO A 78 -24.35 5.74 4.36
CA PRO A 78 -25.49 5.42 3.53
C PRO A 78 -25.25 5.71 2.03
N GLU A 79 -24.25 6.54 1.73
CA GLU A 79 -23.89 6.90 0.35
C GLU A 79 -22.82 5.97 -0.23
N ALA A 80 -22.17 5.13 0.58
CA ALA A 80 -21.20 4.17 0.07
C ALA A 80 -21.87 3.08 -0.75
N SER A 81 -21.22 2.66 -1.85
CA SER A 81 -21.71 1.57 -2.68
C SER A 81 -21.65 0.22 -1.95
N ASP A 82 -22.40 -0.77 -2.43
CA ASP A 82 -22.31 -2.12 -1.92
C ASP A 82 -20.90 -2.70 -2.09
N ASN A 83 -20.21 -2.33 -3.17
CA ASN A 83 -18.82 -2.71 -3.39
C ASN A 83 -17.88 -2.04 -2.39
N ASP A 84 -18.05 -0.73 -2.10
CA ASP A 84 -17.27 -0.03 -1.07
C ASP A 84 -17.41 -0.73 0.30
N LYS A 85 -18.66 -1.01 0.70
CA LYS A 85 -18.96 -1.68 1.97
C LYS A 85 -18.38 -3.08 2.04
N TYR A 86 -18.51 -3.84 0.95
CA TYR A 86 -17.93 -5.19 0.90
C TYR A 86 -16.41 -5.18 1.04
N VAL A 87 -15.72 -4.29 0.31
CA VAL A 87 -14.26 -4.15 0.40
C VAL A 87 -13.83 -3.68 1.80
N ALA A 88 -14.53 -2.71 2.39
CA ALA A 88 -14.27 -2.24 3.75
C ALA A 88 -14.41 -3.37 4.79
N LEU A 89 -15.44 -4.20 4.67
CA LEU A 89 -15.62 -5.37 5.53
C LEU A 89 -14.44 -6.35 5.39
N GLN A 90 -13.98 -6.61 4.16
CA GLN A 90 -12.83 -7.48 3.95
C GLN A 90 -11.53 -6.91 4.54
N PHE A 91 -11.34 -5.59 4.54
CA PHE A 91 -10.20 -4.97 5.22
C PHE A 91 -10.23 -5.18 6.74
N LEU A 92 -11.37 -5.00 7.39
CA LEU A 92 -11.48 -5.23 8.84
C LEU A 92 -11.27 -6.71 9.20
N ARG A 93 -11.82 -7.63 8.41
CA ARG A 93 -11.59 -9.07 8.57
C ARG A 93 -10.13 -9.44 8.35
N ASN A 94 -9.49 -8.79 7.38
CA ASN A 94 -8.06 -9.00 7.12
C ASN A 94 -7.19 -8.46 8.26
N ALA A 95 -7.54 -7.31 8.83
CA ALA A 95 -6.87 -6.75 9.99
C ALA A 95 -7.01 -7.68 11.21
N GLU A 96 -8.19 -8.27 11.44
CA GLU A 96 -8.43 -9.28 12.48
C GLU A 96 -7.54 -10.50 12.28
N VAL A 97 -7.48 -11.06 11.07
CA VAL A 97 -6.64 -12.22 10.78
C VAL A 97 -5.16 -11.90 10.99
N ALA A 98 -4.71 -10.74 10.53
CA ALA A 98 -3.32 -10.33 10.63
C ALA A 98 -2.91 -10.06 12.09
N ALA A 99 -3.78 -9.48 12.91
CA ALA A 99 -3.50 -9.17 14.32
C ALA A 99 -3.13 -10.40 15.18
N HIS A 100 -3.35 -11.62 14.68
CA HIS A 100 -2.84 -12.82 15.33
C HIS A 100 -1.33 -13.06 15.17
N GLY A 101 -0.63 -12.23 14.38
CA GLY A 101 0.83 -12.28 14.23
C GLY A 101 1.38 -13.45 13.40
N ILE A 102 0.54 -14.12 12.59
CA ILE A 102 0.95 -15.28 11.78
C ILE A 102 1.01 -14.96 10.31
N LEU A 103 -0.07 -14.43 9.75
CA LEU A 103 -0.20 -14.01 8.36
C LEU A 103 -0.07 -12.50 8.28
N PRO A 104 0.95 -11.93 7.62
CA PRO A 104 1.07 -10.49 7.48
C PRO A 104 -0.13 -9.91 6.74
N PHE A 105 -0.48 -8.65 7.03
CA PHE A 105 -1.65 -7.97 6.50
C PHE A 105 -1.68 -7.97 4.96
N CYS A 106 -0.52 -7.77 4.33
CA CYS A 106 -0.36 -7.74 2.88
C CYS A 106 0.73 -8.71 2.44
N GLN A 107 0.60 -9.31 1.25
CA GLN A 107 1.65 -10.13 0.65
C GLN A 107 2.88 -9.31 0.26
N ASP A 108 2.72 -8.02 -0.04
CA ASP A 108 3.83 -7.10 -0.25
C ASP A 108 4.22 -6.49 1.08
N THR A 109 5.14 -7.13 1.78
CA THR A 109 5.63 -6.66 3.08
C THR A 109 6.59 -5.47 2.97
N GLY A 110 6.87 -5.02 1.75
CA GLY A 110 7.39 -3.70 1.43
C GLY A 110 8.87 -3.48 1.73
N THR A 111 9.28 -2.24 1.52
CA THR A 111 10.59 -1.72 1.90
C THR A 111 10.50 -1.13 3.31
N ALA A 112 11.43 -1.50 4.18
CA ALA A 112 11.57 -0.89 5.49
C ALA A 112 12.18 0.51 5.36
N ILE A 113 11.48 1.52 5.89
CA ILE A 113 11.90 2.92 5.89
C ILE A 113 11.87 3.42 7.33
N ILE A 114 12.95 4.03 7.78
CA ILE A 114 13.11 4.60 9.11
C ILE A 114 13.50 6.06 8.97
N HIS A 115 12.68 6.95 9.49
CA HIS A 115 13.04 8.35 9.69
C HIS A 115 13.22 8.60 11.18
N GLY A 116 14.42 9.00 11.59
CA GLY A 116 14.82 9.22 12.99
C GLY A 116 15.19 10.68 13.25
N GLU A 117 14.76 11.21 14.38
CA GLU A 117 15.17 12.50 14.93
C GLU A 117 15.96 12.25 16.21
N LYS A 118 17.30 12.31 16.11
CA LYS A 118 18.20 12.03 17.22
C LYS A 118 18.54 13.30 18.01
N GLY A 119 18.05 13.36 19.26
CA GLY A 119 18.40 14.44 20.17
C GLY A 119 19.90 14.46 20.47
N GLN A 120 20.50 15.65 20.59
CA GLN A 120 21.93 15.81 20.83
C GLN A 120 22.40 15.22 22.16
N GLN A 121 21.50 14.92 23.09
CA GLN A 121 21.79 14.26 24.37
C GLN A 121 21.60 12.73 24.32
N ILE A 122 21.34 12.18 23.13
CA ILE A 122 21.32 10.73 22.90
C ILE A 122 22.68 10.26 22.45
N TRP A 123 23.27 9.33 23.21
CA TRP A 123 24.57 8.75 22.89
C TRP A 123 24.44 7.24 22.63
N THR A 124 24.81 6.81 21.44
CA THR A 124 24.83 5.40 21.03
C THR A 124 26.25 4.84 21.05
N GLY A 125 27.20 5.56 20.47
CA GLY A 125 28.63 5.16 20.45
C GLY A 125 28.93 4.02 19.46
N PHE A 126 28.02 3.75 18.53
CA PHE A 126 28.12 2.77 17.46
C PHE A 126 27.33 3.26 16.22
N GLU A 127 27.35 2.50 15.13
CA GLU A 127 26.59 2.81 13.92
C GLU A 127 25.09 2.52 14.14
N ASP A 128 24.29 3.56 14.23
CA ASP A 128 22.84 3.46 14.44
C ASP A 128 22.17 2.72 13.28
N GLU A 129 22.59 2.98 12.04
CA GLU A 129 22.07 2.34 10.85
C GLU A 129 22.27 0.82 10.87
N GLU A 130 23.43 0.34 11.33
CA GLU A 130 23.70 -1.10 11.47
C GLU A 130 22.75 -1.75 12.48
N ALA A 131 22.53 -1.10 13.64
CA ALA A 131 21.65 -1.62 14.68
C ALA A 131 20.19 -1.67 14.23
N LEU A 132 19.71 -0.63 13.57
CA LEU A 132 18.36 -0.55 13.00
C LEU A 132 18.18 -1.59 11.87
N SER A 133 19.16 -1.69 10.96
CA SER A 133 19.15 -2.71 9.90
C SER A 133 19.12 -4.13 10.45
N ARG A 134 19.81 -4.39 11.58
CA ARG A 134 19.77 -5.69 12.26
C ARG A 134 18.35 -6.01 12.74
N GLY A 135 17.62 -5.03 13.28
CA GLY A 135 16.22 -5.20 13.68
C GLY A 135 15.32 -5.54 12.49
N VAL A 136 15.47 -4.82 11.37
CA VAL A 136 14.77 -5.12 10.11
C VAL A 136 15.08 -6.53 9.63
N TYR A 137 16.36 -6.90 9.57
CA TYR A 137 16.81 -8.25 9.19
C TYR A 137 16.14 -9.32 10.04
N ASN A 138 16.13 -9.14 11.37
CA ASN A 138 15.56 -10.11 12.30
C ASN A 138 14.07 -10.33 11.99
N THR A 139 13.27 -9.26 11.87
CA THR A 139 11.85 -9.36 11.56
C THR A 139 11.60 -10.08 10.24
N PHE A 140 12.24 -9.63 9.16
CA PHE A 140 11.98 -10.20 7.83
C PHE A 140 12.48 -11.64 7.67
N THR A 141 13.46 -12.08 8.46
CA THR A 141 13.96 -13.47 8.41
C THR A 141 13.23 -14.41 9.36
N GLN A 142 12.73 -13.90 10.50
CA GLN A 142 12.07 -14.71 11.53
C GLN A 142 10.57 -14.82 11.32
N ASP A 143 9.90 -13.74 10.86
CA ASP A 143 8.47 -13.73 10.59
C ASP A 143 8.14 -14.28 9.19
N ASN A 144 6.86 -14.54 8.94
CA ASN A 144 6.36 -15.08 7.68
C ASN A 144 6.21 -13.99 6.60
N LEU A 145 7.25 -13.15 6.45
CA LEU A 145 7.28 -12.03 5.54
C LEU A 145 7.91 -12.40 4.20
N ARG A 146 7.68 -11.58 3.18
CA ARG A 146 8.24 -11.70 1.85
C ARG A 146 9.46 -10.80 1.69
N TYR A 147 10.53 -11.29 1.06
CA TYR A 147 11.66 -10.45 0.69
C TYR A 147 11.35 -9.69 -0.60
N SER A 148 11.38 -8.36 -0.55
CA SER A 148 11.01 -7.50 -1.67
C SER A 148 12.18 -6.66 -2.22
N GLN A 149 13.37 -6.75 -1.60
CA GLN A 149 14.54 -5.99 -2.03
C GLN A 149 15.37 -6.78 -3.04
N ASN A 150 15.71 -6.13 -4.16
CA ASN A 150 16.63 -6.65 -5.15
C ASN A 150 17.93 -5.85 -5.12
N ALA A 151 19.05 -6.56 -5.14
CA ALA A 151 20.39 -5.99 -5.26
C ALA A 151 20.80 -5.92 -6.74
N PRO A 152 21.19 -4.75 -7.26
CA PRO A 152 21.74 -4.66 -8.61
C PRO A 152 23.15 -5.25 -8.65
N LEU A 153 23.36 -6.21 -9.54
CA LEU A 153 24.69 -6.76 -9.81
C LEU A 153 25.44 -5.92 -10.85
N ASN A 154 24.69 -5.32 -11.75
CA ASN A 154 25.11 -4.32 -12.73
C ASN A 154 23.88 -3.50 -13.15
N MET A 155 23.94 -2.76 -14.26
CA MET A 155 22.82 -1.92 -14.71
C MET A 155 21.56 -2.73 -15.10
N TYR A 156 21.69 -4.00 -15.46
CA TYR A 156 20.63 -4.83 -16.04
C TYR A 156 20.29 -6.06 -15.20
N ASP A 157 21.25 -6.58 -14.43
CA ASP A 157 21.10 -7.82 -13.67
C ASP A 157 20.86 -7.52 -12.18
N GLU A 158 19.86 -8.19 -11.63
CA GLU A 158 19.47 -8.07 -10.21
C GLU A 158 19.35 -9.44 -9.55
N VAL A 159 19.53 -9.47 -8.24
CA VAL A 159 19.29 -10.64 -7.40
C VAL A 159 18.50 -10.24 -6.14
N ASN A 160 17.53 -11.06 -5.74
CA ASN A 160 16.82 -10.83 -4.49
C ASN A 160 17.77 -10.99 -3.29
N THR A 161 17.77 -10.03 -2.37
CA THR A 161 18.71 -10.01 -1.23
C THR A 161 18.42 -11.08 -0.17
N ARG A 162 17.23 -11.66 -0.19
CA ARG A 162 16.76 -12.73 0.73
C ARG A 162 16.79 -12.36 2.21
N CYS A 163 16.79 -11.07 2.52
CA CYS A 163 16.76 -10.55 3.88
C CYS A 163 16.04 -9.20 3.99
N ASN A 164 15.50 -8.70 2.89
CA ASN A 164 14.84 -7.40 2.75
C ASN A 164 15.72 -6.17 3.08
N LEU A 165 17.04 -6.32 3.08
CA LEU A 165 17.99 -5.22 3.15
C LEU A 165 18.49 -4.84 1.74
N PRO A 166 18.96 -3.60 1.54
CA PRO A 166 19.06 -2.52 2.52
C PRO A 166 17.70 -1.91 2.87
N ALA A 167 17.57 -1.42 4.10
CA ALA A 167 16.50 -0.50 4.49
C ALA A 167 16.86 0.93 4.09
N GLN A 168 15.87 1.81 3.97
CA GLN A 168 16.12 3.24 3.92
C GLN A 168 16.13 3.78 5.35
N ILE A 169 17.25 4.37 5.80
CA ILE A 169 17.41 4.91 7.14
C ILE A 169 17.96 6.32 7.05
N ASP A 170 17.16 7.29 7.46
CA ASP A 170 17.49 8.72 7.46
C ASP A 170 17.41 9.22 8.90
N ILE A 171 18.51 9.74 9.46
CA ILE A 171 18.59 10.24 10.83
C ILE A 171 18.96 11.71 10.80
N GLU A 172 18.10 12.57 11.33
CA GLU A 172 18.31 14.00 11.47
C GLU A 172 18.67 14.33 12.94
N ALA A 173 19.62 15.24 13.13
CA ALA A 173 19.98 15.74 14.45
C ALA A 173 18.94 16.77 14.93
N THR A 174 18.54 16.68 16.20
CA THR A 174 17.64 17.63 16.84
C THR A 174 18.10 17.97 18.26
N GLU A 175 17.46 18.91 18.92
CA GLU A 175 17.73 19.22 20.31
C GLU A 175 17.10 18.21 21.27
N GLY A 176 17.67 18.11 22.50
CA GLY A 176 17.06 17.37 23.60
C GLY A 176 17.61 15.97 23.82
N ALA A 177 16.93 15.24 24.69
CA ALA A 177 17.31 13.92 25.22
C ALA A 177 16.31 12.82 24.80
N GLU A 178 15.70 12.97 23.63
CA GLU A 178 14.78 11.99 23.06
C GLU A 178 15.22 11.60 21.65
N TYR A 179 15.10 10.31 21.33
CA TYR A 179 15.32 9.78 19.98
C TYR A 179 13.96 9.33 19.45
N ARG A 180 13.42 10.08 18.52
CA ARG A 180 12.10 9.83 17.94
C ARG A 180 12.23 9.17 16.59
N PHE A 181 11.28 8.31 16.26
CA PHE A 181 11.23 7.58 14.98
C PHE A 181 9.82 7.55 14.42
N VAL A 182 9.74 7.54 13.10
CA VAL A 182 8.63 6.99 12.37
C VAL A 182 9.15 5.89 11.44
N MET A 183 8.55 4.71 11.52
CA MET A 183 8.95 3.55 10.76
C MET A 183 7.81 3.13 9.83
N VAL A 184 8.12 2.82 8.58
CA VAL A 184 7.15 2.57 7.51
C VAL A 184 7.53 1.32 6.75
N ALA A 185 6.59 0.41 6.56
CA ALA A 185 6.71 -0.69 5.61
C ALA A 185 5.97 -0.31 4.31
N LYS A 186 6.73 0.16 3.30
CA LYS A 186 6.17 0.73 2.06
C LYS A 186 6.12 -0.29 0.94
N GLY A 187 4.93 -0.76 0.59
CA GLY A 187 4.73 -1.65 -0.54
C GLY A 187 5.00 -0.98 -1.90
N GLY A 188 5.47 -1.77 -2.89
CA GLY A 188 5.81 -1.28 -4.23
C GLY A 188 4.63 -0.61 -4.95
N GLY A 189 3.40 -1.10 -4.75
CA GLY A 189 2.21 -0.50 -5.34
C GLY A 189 2.00 0.95 -4.91
N SER A 190 2.09 1.25 -3.62
CA SER A 190 1.95 2.62 -3.11
C SER A 190 3.21 3.46 -3.38
N ALA A 191 4.41 2.87 -3.36
CA ALA A 191 5.64 3.57 -3.73
C ALA A 191 5.59 4.10 -5.17
N ASN A 192 5.06 3.30 -6.12
CA ASN A 192 4.87 3.69 -7.51
C ASN A 192 3.81 4.78 -7.74
N LYS A 193 3.09 5.20 -6.70
CA LYS A 193 2.14 6.33 -6.74
C LYS A 193 2.71 7.58 -6.10
N THR A 194 4.03 7.72 -6.12
CA THR A 194 4.74 8.94 -5.72
C THR A 194 5.19 9.68 -6.96
N TYR A 195 4.77 10.94 -7.08
CA TYR A 195 5.00 11.78 -8.25
C TYR A 195 5.60 13.12 -7.84
N PHE A 196 6.46 13.63 -8.69
CA PHE A 196 7.04 14.97 -8.58
C PHE A 196 6.76 15.75 -9.87
N TYR A 197 6.14 16.93 -9.74
CA TYR A 197 5.80 17.81 -10.84
C TYR A 197 6.59 19.13 -10.69
N PRO A 198 7.54 19.42 -11.59
CA PRO A 198 8.31 20.65 -11.55
C PRO A 198 7.49 21.83 -12.12
N MET A 199 6.57 22.34 -11.30
CA MET A 199 5.65 23.39 -11.70
C MET A 199 6.23 24.81 -11.46
N THR A 200 5.45 25.83 -11.81
CA THR A 200 5.78 27.23 -11.62
C THR A 200 4.70 27.97 -10.82
N LYS A 201 4.93 29.26 -10.50
CA LYS A 201 3.96 30.09 -9.80
C LYS A 201 2.58 30.13 -10.49
N ALA A 202 2.52 29.96 -11.81
CA ALA A 202 1.26 29.98 -12.55
C ALA A 202 0.26 28.90 -12.07
N THR A 203 0.76 27.73 -11.68
CA THR A 203 -0.09 26.62 -11.17
C THR A 203 -0.77 26.97 -9.85
N ILE A 204 -0.09 27.74 -8.99
CA ILE A 204 -0.60 28.16 -7.68
C ILE A 204 -1.05 29.62 -7.67
N GLN A 205 -1.45 30.16 -8.81
CA GLN A 205 -1.86 31.57 -8.93
C GLN A 205 -3.15 31.85 -8.14
N ASN A 206 -4.09 30.94 -8.24
CA ASN A 206 -5.37 30.97 -7.51
C ASN A 206 -5.96 29.55 -7.45
N GLU A 207 -7.10 29.42 -6.77
CA GLU A 207 -7.82 28.14 -6.64
C GLU A 207 -8.24 27.57 -8.00
N GLY A 208 -8.66 28.41 -8.95
CA GLY A 208 -9.10 28.00 -10.29
C GLY A 208 -7.97 27.38 -11.14
N THR A 209 -6.70 27.61 -10.80
CA THR A 209 -5.56 26.95 -11.45
C THR A 209 -5.03 25.74 -10.68
N LEU A 210 -5.04 25.81 -9.35
CA LEU A 210 -4.47 24.77 -8.50
C LEU A 210 -5.41 23.56 -8.34
N LEU A 211 -6.68 23.79 -7.96
CA LEU A 211 -7.61 22.70 -7.68
C LEU A 211 -7.83 21.76 -8.87
N PRO A 212 -8.08 22.25 -10.10
CA PRO A 212 -8.22 21.36 -11.26
C PRO A 212 -6.96 20.54 -11.53
N PHE A 213 -5.77 21.12 -11.34
CA PHE A 213 -4.50 20.40 -11.49
C PHE A 213 -4.40 19.24 -10.49
N LEU A 214 -4.66 19.49 -9.20
CA LEU A 214 -4.59 18.46 -8.16
C LEU A 214 -5.64 17.35 -8.38
N VAL A 215 -6.86 17.71 -8.79
CA VAL A 215 -7.92 16.74 -9.13
C VAL A 215 -7.54 15.87 -10.32
N GLU A 216 -6.95 16.45 -11.38
CA GLU A 216 -6.44 15.67 -12.53
C GLU A 216 -5.39 14.64 -12.08
N LYS A 217 -4.44 15.06 -11.24
CA LYS A 217 -3.37 14.17 -10.77
C LYS A 217 -3.95 13.08 -9.85
N MET A 218 -4.90 13.42 -9.00
CA MET A 218 -5.59 12.45 -8.13
C MET A 218 -6.34 11.37 -8.94
N LYS A 219 -7.04 11.74 -10.02
CA LYS A 219 -7.70 10.78 -10.93
C LYS A 219 -6.72 9.77 -11.53
N SER A 220 -5.48 10.17 -11.78
CA SER A 220 -4.44 9.28 -12.35
C SER A 220 -3.92 8.21 -11.38
N LEU A 221 -4.25 8.27 -10.11
CA LEU A 221 -3.84 7.27 -9.11
C LEU A 221 -4.39 5.88 -9.45
N GLY A 222 -5.65 5.79 -9.92
CA GLY A 222 -6.30 4.50 -10.18
C GLY A 222 -6.42 3.64 -8.94
N THR A 223 -6.58 2.32 -9.12
CA THR A 223 -6.80 1.37 -8.02
C THR A 223 -5.63 0.40 -7.78
N ALA A 224 -4.55 0.49 -8.56
CA ALA A 224 -3.42 -0.46 -8.49
C ALA A 224 -2.69 -0.47 -7.13
N ALA A 225 -2.72 0.63 -6.39
CA ALA A 225 -2.12 0.73 -5.05
C ALA A 225 -3.10 0.42 -3.91
N CYS A 226 -4.29 -0.13 -4.21
CA CYS A 226 -5.31 -0.57 -3.23
C CYS A 226 -5.89 0.60 -2.41
N PRO A 227 -6.81 1.42 -2.97
CA PRO A 227 -7.61 2.34 -2.18
C PRO A 227 -8.53 1.59 -1.19
N PRO A 228 -9.09 2.28 -0.18
CA PRO A 228 -9.05 3.72 0.06
C PRO A 228 -7.67 4.23 0.45
N TYR A 229 -7.32 5.42 -0.04
CA TYR A 229 -6.00 6.02 0.17
C TYR A 229 -5.99 7.07 1.28
N HIS A 230 -4.82 7.23 1.92
CA HIS A 230 -4.41 8.50 2.51
C HIS A 230 -3.58 9.23 1.46
N ILE A 231 -4.09 10.30 0.89
CA ILE A 231 -3.43 11.04 -0.19
C ILE A 231 -2.68 12.24 0.40
N ALA A 232 -1.47 12.48 -0.05
CA ALA A 232 -0.73 13.67 0.30
C ALA A 232 -0.34 14.48 -0.94
N PHE A 233 -0.58 15.77 -0.89
CA PHE A 233 -0.04 16.77 -1.79
C PHE A 233 0.91 17.69 -1.03
N VAL A 234 2.06 17.96 -1.59
CA VAL A 234 3.03 18.93 -1.03
C VAL A 234 3.36 19.97 -2.08
N ILE A 235 3.07 21.22 -1.78
CA ILE A 235 3.23 22.34 -2.68
C ILE A 235 4.39 23.21 -2.20
N GLY A 236 5.46 23.28 -3.00
CA GLY A 236 6.71 23.92 -2.65
C GLY A 236 7.75 22.92 -2.13
N GLY A 237 8.79 23.44 -1.55
CA GLY A 237 9.95 22.73 -1.05
C GLY A 237 11.24 23.45 -1.41
N THR A 238 12.22 23.43 -0.51
CA THR A 238 13.56 24.00 -0.73
C THR A 238 14.39 23.14 -1.67
N SER A 239 14.03 21.86 -1.83
CA SER A 239 14.61 20.92 -2.79
C SER A 239 13.57 19.88 -3.21
N ALA A 240 13.87 19.08 -4.23
CA ALA A 240 13.04 17.95 -4.66
C ALA A 240 12.96 16.88 -3.56
N GLU A 241 14.08 16.57 -2.90
CA GLU A 241 14.12 15.60 -1.80
C GLU A 241 13.23 16.03 -0.64
N LYS A 242 13.30 17.33 -0.23
CA LYS A 242 12.47 17.83 0.88
C LYS A 242 10.99 17.81 0.52
N ASN A 243 10.61 18.08 -0.73
CA ASN A 243 9.23 17.92 -1.19
C ASN A 243 8.78 16.45 -1.08
N LEU A 244 9.52 15.50 -1.67
CA LEU A 244 9.15 14.08 -1.71
C LEU A 244 9.20 13.40 -0.32
N LEU A 245 10.15 13.77 0.54
CA LEU A 245 10.17 13.32 1.94
C LEU A 245 8.92 13.80 2.67
N THR A 246 8.54 15.08 2.46
CA THR A 246 7.32 15.63 3.07
C THR A 246 6.07 14.91 2.55
N VAL A 247 5.98 14.57 1.25
CA VAL A 247 4.89 13.75 0.71
C VAL A 247 4.78 12.41 1.43
N LYS A 248 5.91 11.71 1.60
CA LYS A 248 5.95 10.42 2.28
C LYS A 248 5.41 10.52 3.71
N LEU A 249 5.93 11.45 4.49
CA LEU A 249 5.55 11.64 5.88
C LEU A 249 4.12 12.20 6.04
N ALA A 250 3.67 13.08 5.14
CA ALA A 250 2.29 13.58 5.14
C ALA A 250 1.28 12.47 4.83
N SER A 251 1.61 11.54 3.91
CA SER A 251 0.72 10.41 3.56
C SER A 251 0.46 9.44 4.71
N ILE A 252 1.30 9.46 5.75
CA ILE A 252 1.15 8.66 6.97
C ILE A 252 0.77 9.52 8.19
N LYS A 253 0.26 10.74 7.95
CA LYS A 253 -0.25 11.66 8.98
C LYS A 253 0.81 12.21 9.95
N TYR A 254 2.10 12.07 9.63
CA TYR A 254 3.19 12.54 10.52
C TYR A 254 3.11 14.04 10.80
N TYR A 255 2.65 14.83 9.82
CA TYR A 255 2.54 16.29 9.88
C TYR A 255 1.16 16.80 10.31
N ASP A 256 0.31 15.99 10.92
CA ASP A 256 -1.06 16.40 11.27
C ASP A 256 -1.14 17.52 12.32
N SER A 257 -0.09 17.69 13.11
CA SER A 257 0.02 18.76 14.11
C SER A 257 0.63 20.07 13.60
N LEU A 258 0.92 20.21 12.29
CA LEU A 258 1.38 21.47 11.71
C LEU A 258 0.34 22.59 11.87
N PRO A 259 0.77 23.86 11.91
CA PRO A 259 -0.13 25.01 11.81
C PRO A 259 -1.00 24.95 10.56
N THR A 260 -2.16 25.61 10.60
CA THR A 260 -3.09 25.69 9.45
C THR A 260 -2.93 26.98 8.64
N THR A 261 -1.98 27.83 9.00
CA THR A 261 -1.66 29.07 8.29
C THR A 261 -0.15 29.26 8.19
N GLY A 262 0.30 29.83 7.08
CA GLY A 262 1.68 30.26 6.91
C GLY A 262 1.97 31.60 7.59
N ASP A 263 3.25 31.95 7.66
CA ASP A 263 3.74 33.27 8.05
C ASP A 263 5.01 33.64 7.27
N GLU A 264 5.57 34.80 7.55
CA GLU A 264 6.76 35.34 6.88
C GLU A 264 8.07 34.61 7.24
N THR A 265 8.08 33.77 8.27
CA THR A 265 9.27 32.99 8.66
C THR A 265 9.52 31.80 7.74
N GLY A 266 8.55 31.46 6.88
CA GLY A 266 8.65 30.31 5.98
C GLY A 266 8.26 28.99 6.63
N ARG A 267 7.45 29.00 7.69
CA ARG A 267 6.95 27.76 8.30
C ARG A 267 6.03 26.99 7.34
N ALA A 268 6.11 25.69 7.40
CA ALA A 268 5.18 24.79 6.76
C ALA A 268 3.78 24.88 7.40
N PHE A 269 2.73 24.68 6.59
CA PHE A 269 1.37 24.61 7.11
C PHE A 269 0.50 23.66 6.32
N ARG A 270 -0.60 23.20 6.93
CA ARG A 270 -1.68 22.45 6.29
C ARG A 270 -2.78 23.38 5.81
N ASP A 271 -3.24 23.17 4.58
CA ASP A 271 -4.41 23.86 4.05
C ASP A 271 -5.67 22.99 4.19
N ILE A 272 -6.32 23.08 5.35
CA ILE A 272 -7.49 22.27 5.70
C ILE A 272 -8.67 22.49 4.75
N ASP A 273 -8.89 23.72 4.28
CA ASP A 273 -9.98 24.01 3.34
C ASP A 273 -9.75 23.32 2.00
N LEU A 274 -8.52 23.32 1.51
CA LEU A 274 -8.17 22.64 0.27
C LEU A 274 -8.16 21.10 0.44
N GLU A 275 -7.76 20.58 1.61
CA GLU A 275 -7.87 19.16 1.96
C GLU A 275 -9.32 18.67 1.84
N ASN A 276 -10.28 19.41 2.44
CA ASN A 276 -11.71 19.07 2.39
C ASN A 276 -12.27 19.14 0.95
N LYS A 277 -11.94 20.19 0.20
CA LYS A 277 -12.37 20.31 -1.21
C LYS A 277 -11.87 19.17 -2.07
N LEU A 278 -10.61 18.76 -1.88
CA LEU A 278 -10.03 17.64 -2.61
C LEU A 278 -10.66 16.30 -2.21
N LEU A 279 -11.01 16.12 -0.93
CA LEU A 279 -11.71 14.92 -0.48
C LEU A 279 -13.11 14.83 -1.12
N ASP A 280 -13.84 15.94 -1.20
CA ASP A 280 -15.13 16.00 -1.90
C ASP A 280 -14.97 15.66 -3.40
N GLU A 281 -13.91 16.12 -4.05
CA GLU A 281 -13.62 15.76 -5.43
C GLU A 281 -13.20 14.28 -5.57
N ALA A 282 -12.46 13.72 -4.61
CA ALA A 282 -12.11 12.30 -4.57
C ALA A 282 -13.35 11.41 -4.54
N HIS A 283 -14.33 11.78 -3.73
CA HIS A 283 -15.62 11.07 -3.63
C HIS A 283 -16.40 11.06 -4.94
N LYS A 284 -16.25 12.08 -5.78
CA LYS A 284 -16.95 12.17 -7.08
C LYS A 284 -16.29 11.37 -8.20
N ILE A 285 -15.04 10.91 -8.02
CA ILE A 285 -14.30 10.21 -9.08
C ILE A 285 -15.01 8.91 -9.50
N GLY A 286 -15.64 8.19 -8.56
CA GLY A 286 -16.41 6.98 -8.83
C GLY A 286 -15.63 5.68 -8.79
N LEU A 287 -14.30 5.73 -8.56
CA LEU A 287 -13.46 4.52 -8.42
C LEU A 287 -13.79 3.72 -7.15
N GLY A 288 -14.22 4.42 -6.09
CA GLY A 288 -14.50 3.82 -4.80
C GLY A 288 -13.33 3.08 -4.18
N ALA A 289 -13.64 2.18 -3.28
CA ALA A 289 -12.69 1.25 -2.68
C ALA A 289 -12.37 0.09 -3.66
N GLN A 290 -11.85 0.42 -4.85
CA GLN A 290 -11.37 -0.44 -5.95
C GLN A 290 -12.39 -0.83 -7.03
N PHE A 291 -13.69 -0.96 -6.75
CA PHE A 291 -14.66 -1.55 -7.68
C PHE A 291 -15.94 -0.71 -7.88
N GLY A 292 -15.79 0.60 -7.80
CA GLY A 292 -16.88 1.56 -8.00
C GLY A 292 -17.53 2.00 -6.70
N GLY A 293 -17.70 3.31 -6.55
CA GLY A 293 -18.28 3.94 -5.38
C GLY A 293 -17.62 5.27 -5.02
N LYS A 294 -17.79 5.66 -3.76
CA LYS A 294 -17.33 6.92 -3.19
C LYS A 294 -15.94 6.82 -2.54
N ALA A 295 -15.61 5.67 -1.95
CA ALA A 295 -14.53 5.52 -0.98
C ALA A 295 -13.13 5.39 -1.63
N LEU A 296 -12.73 6.33 -2.50
CA LEU A 296 -11.38 6.36 -3.08
C LEU A 296 -10.31 6.74 -2.06
N ALA A 297 -10.63 7.65 -1.15
CA ALA A 297 -9.71 8.14 -0.13
C ALA A 297 -10.40 8.23 1.22
N HIS A 298 -9.66 7.93 2.29
CA HIS A 298 -10.06 8.19 3.67
C HIS A 298 -9.90 9.66 4.02
N ASP A 299 -8.80 10.24 3.58
CA ASP A 299 -8.45 11.63 3.84
C ASP A 299 -7.38 12.12 2.85
N ILE A 300 -7.19 13.42 2.82
CA ILE A 300 -6.18 14.10 2.01
C ILE A 300 -5.40 15.06 2.89
N ARG A 301 -4.09 15.15 2.67
CA ARG A 301 -3.22 16.15 3.30
C ARG A 301 -2.68 17.09 2.23
N VAL A 302 -2.75 18.38 2.48
CA VAL A 302 -2.15 19.42 1.64
C VAL A 302 -1.17 20.23 2.48
N ILE A 303 0.11 20.00 2.25
CA ILE A 303 1.18 20.71 2.95
C ILE A 303 1.75 21.79 2.03
N ARG A 304 1.87 23.01 2.56
CA ARG A 304 2.50 24.14 1.89
C ARG A 304 3.87 24.40 2.50
N LEU A 305 4.91 24.37 1.66
CA LEU A 305 6.30 24.61 2.03
C LEU A 305 6.81 25.92 1.40
N PRO A 306 7.82 26.57 2.01
CA PRO A 306 8.58 27.62 1.33
C PRO A 306 9.26 27.05 0.10
N ARG A 307 9.55 27.90 -0.88
CA ARG A 307 10.14 27.49 -2.17
C ARG A 307 11.11 28.51 -2.71
N HIS A 308 11.97 28.10 -3.62
CA HIS A 308 12.72 29.03 -4.46
C HIS A 308 11.76 29.81 -5.36
N GLY A 309 11.99 31.11 -5.53
CA GLY A 309 11.09 32.01 -6.29
C GLY A 309 10.82 31.56 -7.73
N ALA A 310 11.81 30.95 -8.39
CA ALA A 310 11.73 30.48 -9.78
C ALA A 310 11.14 29.07 -9.93
N SER A 311 10.90 28.33 -8.86
CA SER A 311 10.36 26.97 -8.94
C SER A 311 9.16 26.79 -8.00
N CYS A 312 8.23 25.91 -8.35
CA CYS A 312 7.11 25.53 -7.50
C CYS A 312 6.88 24.03 -7.66
N PRO A 313 7.71 23.20 -7.03
CA PRO A 313 7.49 21.76 -7.09
C PRO A 313 6.18 21.40 -6.41
N ILE A 314 5.47 20.43 -7.01
CA ILE A 314 4.28 19.82 -6.42
C ILE A 314 4.53 18.33 -6.35
N GLY A 315 4.49 17.77 -5.16
CA GLY A 315 4.57 16.34 -4.94
C GLY A 315 3.20 15.74 -4.65
N MET A 316 2.98 14.50 -5.07
CA MET A 316 1.81 13.71 -4.71
C MET A 316 2.24 12.31 -4.34
N GLY A 317 1.63 11.74 -3.32
CA GLY A 317 1.85 10.35 -2.93
C GLY A 317 0.71 9.81 -2.10
N VAL A 318 0.76 8.50 -1.85
CA VAL A 318 -0.31 7.82 -1.11
C VAL A 318 0.25 6.86 -0.06
N SER A 319 -0.50 6.67 1.03
CA SER A 319 -0.52 5.43 1.80
C SER A 319 -1.78 4.66 1.40
N CYS A 320 -1.66 3.35 1.24
CA CYS A 320 -2.76 2.51 0.75
C CYS A 320 -3.58 1.90 1.91
N SER A 321 -4.52 1.03 1.60
CA SER A 321 -5.32 0.30 2.60
C SER A 321 -4.49 -0.53 3.60
N ALA A 322 -3.22 -0.82 3.26
CA ALA A 322 -2.23 -1.35 4.19
C ALA A 322 -1.36 -0.19 4.71
N ASP A 323 -1.93 0.67 5.55
CA ASP A 323 -1.28 1.86 6.11
C ASP A 323 -0.30 1.49 7.23
N ARG A 324 0.80 0.85 6.85
CA ARG A 324 1.79 0.25 7.75
C ARG A 324 2.85 1.24 8.16
N ASN A 325 2.60 1.93 9.24
CA ASN A 325 3.55 2.86 9.85
C ASN A 325 3.33 2.95 11.36
N ILE A 326 4.40 3.21 12.11
CA ILE A 326 4.41 3.27 13.57
C ILE A 326 5.38 4.34 14.06
N LYS A 327 5.00 5.06 15.09
CA LYS A 327 5.90 5.93 15.83
C LYS A 327 6.61 5.17 16.95
N ALA A 328 7.83 5.58 17.23
CA ALA A 328 8.60 5.06 18.32
C ALA A 328 9.48 6.15 18.96
N LYS A 329 9.90 5.95 20.20
CA LYS A 329 10.84 6.85 20.84
C LYS A 329 11.66 6.14 21.92
N ILE A 330 12.85 6.69 22.16
CA ILE A 330 13.71 6.31 23.28
C ILE A 330 14.00 7.57 24.08
N ASN A 331 13.83 7.50 25.38
CA ASN A 331 14.17 8.56 26.33
C ASN A 331 14.75 7.94 27.62
N ALA A 332 14.98 8.73 28.65
CA ALA A 332 15.53 8.25 29.94
C ALA A 332 14.69 7.14 30.62
N ASP A 333 13.40 7.08 30.31
CA ASP A 333 12.45 6.13 30.92
C ASP A 333 12.38 4.79 30.18
N GLY A 334 12.97 4.68 28.97
CA GLY A 334 13.01 3.44 28.20
C GLY A 334 12.71 3.60 26.72
N ILE A 335 12.33 2.48 26.11
CA ILE A 335 11.99 2.30 24.70
C ILE A 335 10.47 2.21 24.58
N TRP A 336 9.90 3.05 23.73
CA TRP A 336 8.45 3.19 23.58
C TRP A 336 8.02 2.98 22.14
N LEU A 337 6.93 2.22 21.94
CA LEU A 337 6.28 2.05 20.65
C LEU A 337 4.85 2.59 20.70
N GLU A 338 4.38 3.15 19.59
CA GLU A 338 2.97 3.48 19.40
C GLU A 338 2.10 2.25 19.64
N LYS A 339 0.94 2.45 20.26
CA LYS A 339 0.00 1.38 20.53
C LYS A 339 -0.87 1.14 19.29
N MET A 340 -0.66 0.00 18.66
CA MET A 340 -1.41 -0.43 17.48
C MET A 340 -2.72 -1.12 17.85
N ASP A 341 -3.67 -1.23 16.90
CA ASP A 341 -4.96 -1.88 17.11
C ASP A 341 -4.84 -3.42 17.07
N SER A 342 -4.88 -4.04 18.23
CA SER A 342 -4.82 -5.50 18.39
C SER A 342 -6.17 -6.20 18.31
N ASN A 343 -7.29 -5.47 18.26
CA ASN A 343 -8.64 -6.04 18.22
C ASN A 343 -9.56 -5.32 17.21
N PRO A 344 -9.20 -5.27 15.92
CA PRO A 344 -9.99 -4.58 14.90
C PRO A 344 -11.38 -5.21 14.67
N ALA A 345 -11.61 -6.45 15.09
CA ALA A 345 -12.90 -7.13 15.00
C ALA A 345 -14.03 -6.38 15.74
N GLU A 346 -13.72 -5.66 16.83
CA GLU A 346 -14.69 -4.84 17.56
C GLU A 346 -15.34 -3.75 16.71
N LEU A 347 -14.69 -3.34 15.61
CA LEU A 347 -15.16 -2.29 14.72
C LEU A 347 -16.15 -2.79 13.68
N ILE A 348 -16.31 -4.12 13.53
CA ILE A 348 -17.26 -4.70 12.58
C ILE A 348 -18.67 -4.59 13.16
N PRO A 349 -19.60 -3.83 12.50
CA PRO A 349 -20.97 -3.73 13.00
C PRO A 349 -21.66 -5.09 13.07
N ALA A 350 -22.55 -5.27 14.06
CA ALA A 350 -23.18 -6.56 14.37
C ALA A 350 -23.98 -7.17 13.21
N GLU A 351 -24.56 -6.32 12.34
CA GLU A 351 -25.25 -6.76 11.12
C GLU A 351 -24.31 -7.45 10.12
N TYR A 352 -23.04 -7.05 10.07
CA TYR A 352 -22.02 -7.66 9.21
C TYR A 352 -21.32 -8.87 9.86
N ALA A 353 -21.34 -8.97 11.20
CA ALA A 353 -20.76 -10.10 11.92
C ALA A 353 -21.55 -11.40 11.70
N LYS A 354 -22.88 -11.30 11.45
CA LYS A 354 -23.78 -12.42 11.19
C LYS A 354 -24.10 -12.64 9.73
N ALA A 355 -23.77 -11.68 8.84
CA ALA A 355 -23.96 -11.84 7.41
C ALA A 355 -22.97 -12.91 6.91
N GLY A 356 -23.45 -14.13 6.79
CA GLY A 356 -22.77 -15.19 6.05
C GLY A 356 -22.45 -14.67 4.65
N GLU A 357 -21.29 -14.98 4.16
CA GLU A 357 -20.89 -14.75 2.78
C GLU A 357 -21.88 -15.54 1.91
N GLY A 358 -22.93 -14.93 1.34
CA GLY A 358 -23.70 -15.72 0.43
C GLY A 358 -25.17 -15.43 0.16
N GLN A 359 -25.78 -14.42 0.70
CA GLN A 359 -27.09 -14.02 0.17
C GLN A 359 -26.90 -13.30 -1.16
N ASN A 360 -27.28 -13.98 -2.27
CA ASN A 360 -27.18 -13.53 -3.67
C ASN A 360 -25.78 -13.45 -4.29
N THR A 361 -24.84 -14.31 -3.93
CA THR A 361 -23.51 -14.33 -4.57
C THR A 361 -23.53 -15.24 -5.79
N ILE A 362 -23.05 -14.71 -6.93
CA ILE A 362 -22.83 -15.48 -8.16
C ILE A 362 -21.59 -16.32 -7.96
N VAL A 363 -21.74 -17.64 -7.98
CA VAL A 363 -20.61 -18.58 -7.88
C VAL A 363 -20.21 -19.01 -9.29
N ILE A 364 -18.92 -18.89 -9.60
CA ILE A 364 -18.31 -19.37 -10.83
C ILE A 364 -17.47 -20.61 -10.51
N ASP A 365 -17.88 -21.76 -11.02
CA ASP A 365 -17.13 -23.01 -10.89
C ASP A 365 -16.06 -23.11 -11.99
N LEU A 366 -14.80 -22.98 -11.59
CA LEU A 366 -13.66 -22.93 -12.52
C LEU A 366 -13.31 -24.32 -13.09
N ASP A 367 -13.73 -25.41 -12.45
CA ASP A 367 -13.43 -26.77 -12.84
C ASP A 367 -14.38 -27.30 -13.94
N GLU A 368 -15.44 -26.54 -14.28
CA GLU A 368 -16.30 -26.82 -15.45
C GLU A 368 -15.58 -26.60 -16.80
N GLY A 369 -14.35 -26.09 -16.78
CA GLY A 369 -13.54 -25.78 -17.94
C GLY A 369 -13.67 -24.35 -18.44
N ILE A 370 -12.60 -23.84 -19.04
CA ILE A 370 -12.44 -22.42 -19.37
C ILE A 370 -13.54 -21.85 -20.26
N ASP A 371 -14.09 -22.64 -21.21
CA ASP A 371 -15.15 -22.20 -22.09
C ASP A 371 -16.50 -22.07 -21.37
N SER A 372 -16.79 -22.95 -20.41
CA SER A 372 -17.99 -22.86 -19.56
C SER A 372 -17.89 -21.64 -18.65
N VAL A 373 -16.72 -21.43 -18.02
CA VAL A 373 -16.44 -20.27 -17.18
C VAL A 373 -16.65 -18.95 -17.93
N ARG A 374 -16.10 -18.83 -19.16
CA ARG A 374 -16.25 -17.63 -20.00
C ARG A 374 -17.70 -17.38 -20.37
N LYS A 375 -18.43 -18.43 -20.75
CA LYS A 375 -19.86 -18.36 -21.09
C LYS A 375 -20.69 -17.91 -19.88
N GLU A 376 -20.35 -18.35 -18.69
CA GLU A 376 -21.02 -17.92 -17.47
C GLU A 376 -20.74 -16.45 -17.16
N LEU A 377 -19.46 -16.06 -17.16
CA LEU A 377 -19.04 -14.67 -16.93
C LEU A 377 -19.67 -13.67 -17.93
N SER A 378 -19.84 -14.08 -19.19
CA SER A 378 -20.43 -13.24 -20.25
C SER A 378 -21.89 -12.82 -19.99
N LYS A 379 -22.57 -13.45 -19.04
CA LYS A 379 -23.97 -13.10 -18.67
C LYS A 379 -24.01 -11.82 -17.80
N TYR A 380 -22.91 -11.42 -17.19
CA TYR A 380 -22.90 -10.38 -16.19
C TYR A 380 -22.13 -9.14 -16.67
N PRO A 381 -22.58 -7.93 -16.31
CA PRO A 381 -21.88 -6.69 -16.67
C PRO A 381 -20.60 -6.49 -15.84
N VAL A 382 -19.74 -5.57 -16.29
CA VAL A 382 -18.61 -5.09 -15.49
C VAL A 382 -19.07 -4.53 -14.14
N SER A 383 -18.21 -4.54 -13.13
CA SER A 383 -18.46 -4.28 -11.71
C SER A 383 -19.26 -5.36 -10.98
N THR A 384 -19.73 -6.41 -11.65
CA THR A 384 -20.40 -7.51 -10.95
C THR A 384 -19.41 -8.28 -10.07
N ARG A 385 -19.78 -8.47 -8.81
CA ARG A 385 -19.06 -9.34 -7.88
C ARG A 385 -19.40 -10.79 -8.12
N VAL A 386 -18.37 -11.64 -8.15
CA VAL A 386 -18.49 -13.09 -8.28
C VAL A 386 -17.61 -13.77 -7.23
N ASN A 387 -17.96 -14.97 -6.81
CA ASN A 387 -17.12 -15.83 -5.99
C ASN A 387 -16.61 -16.99 -6.85
N LEU A 388 -15.31 -17.17 -6.88
CA LEU A 388 -14.65 -18.22 -7.66
C LEU A 388 -14.45 -19.46 -6.78
N ARG A 389 -14.68 -20.64 -7.36
CA ARG A 389 -14.44 -21.95 -6.75
C ARG A 389 -13.71 -22.85 -7.76
N GLY A 390 -12.69 -23.58 -7.30
CA GLY A 390 -11.92 -24.51 -8.13
C GLY A 390 -10.47 -24.10 -8.34
N THR A 391 -9.88 -24.55 -9.44
CA THR A 391 -8.44 -24.45 -9.73
C THR A 391 -8.07 -23.11 -10.38
N ILE A 392 -6.98 -22.47 -9.87
CA ILE A 392 -6.37 -21.27 -10.44
C ILE A 392 -4.86 -21.48 -10.57
N ILE A 393 -4.28 -21.02 -11.68
CA ILE A 393 -2.81 -20.91 -11.85
C ILE A 393 -2.36 -19.56 -11.34
N VAL A 394 -1.30 -19.53 -10.54
CA VAL A 394 -0.66 -18.31 -10.03
C VAL A 394 0.64 -18.09 -10.76
N ALA A 395 0.78 -16.96 -11.45
CA ALA A 395 1.99 -16.59 -12.17
C ALA A 395 2.09 -15.08 -12.32
N ARG A 396 3.30 -14.53 -12.26
CA ARG A 396 3.52 -13.09 -12.41
C ARG A 396 4.75 -12.80 -13.27
N ASP A 397 5.41 -11.69 -13.06
CA ASP A 397 6.39 -11.07 -13.97
C ASP A 397 7.42 -12.04 -14.57
N ILE A 398 8.25 -12.68 -13.75
CA ILE A 398 9.35 -13.53 -14.22
C ILE A 398 8.80 -14.79 -14.91
N ALA A 399 7.73 -15.38 -14.36
CA ALA A 399 7.08 -16.52 -14.97
C ALA A 399 6.54 -16.20 -16.36
N HIS A 400 5.85 -15.05 -16.54
CA HIS A 400 5.37 -14.60 -17.86
C HIS A 400 6.53 -14.39 -18.84
N ALA A 401 7.63 -13.75 -18.40
CA ALA A 401 8.81 -13.54 -19.24
C ALA A 401 9.46 -14.87 -19.67
N LYS A 402 9.57 -15.86 -18.78
CA LYS A 402 10.09 -17.20 -19.11
C LYS A 402 9.18 -17.93 -20.09
N LEU A 403 7.86 -17.88 -19.90
CA LEU A 403 6.91 -18.48 -20.84
C LEU A 403 6.99 -17.82 -22.22
N LYS A 404 7.07 -16.50 -22.28
CA LYS A 404 7.27 -15.76 -23.53
C LYS A 404 8.54 -16.21 -24.25
N ALA A 405 9.67 -16.30 -23.54
CA ALA A 405 10.94 -16.78 -24.14
C ALA A 405 10.84 -18.21 -24.71
N ARG A 406 10.10 -19.13 -24.05
CA ARG A 406 9.85 -20.48 -24.55
C ARG A 406 9.01 -20.48 -25.82
N ILE A 407 7.94 -19.63 -25.85
CA ILE A 407 7.09 -19.49 -27.04
C ILE A 407 7.91 -18.93 -28.21
N ASP A 408 8.76 -17.92 -27.97
CA ASP A 408 9.65 -17.36 -28.98
C ASP A 408 10.67 -18.38 -29.53
N ALA A 409 11.04 -19.36 -28.70
CA ALA A 409 11.87 -20.49 -29.09
C ALA A 409 11.09 -21.61 -29.82
N GLY A 410 9.78 -21.44 -30.04
CA GLY A 410 8.93 -22.42 -30.75
C GLY A 410 8.32 -23.51 -29.86
N GLU A 411 8.42 -23.39 -28.53
CA GLU A 411 7.75 -24.32 -27.63
C GLU A 411 6.24 -24.01 -27.54
N PRO A 412 5.38 -25.00 -27.33
CA PRO A 412 3.95 -24.79 -27.18
C PRO A 412 3.64 -24.09 -25.84
N MET A 413 2.57 -23.29 -25.82
CA MET A 413 1.99 -22.78 -24.58
C MET A 413 1.61 -23.93 -23.65
N PRO A 414 2.00 -23.91 -22.36
CA PRO A 414 1.63 -24.94 -21.39
C PRO A 414 0.12 -25.10 -21.23
N GLU A 415 -0.35 -26.36 -21.20
CA GLU A 415 -1.78 -26.66 -21.15
C GLU A 415 -2.50 -26.10 -19.92
N TYR A 416 -1.81 -25.98 -18.77
CA TYR A 416 -2.42 -25.40 -17.58
C TYR A 416 -2.73 -23.90 -17.73
N PHE A 417 -2.00 -23.13 -18.57
CA PHE A 417 -2.31 -21.74 -18.91
C PHE A 417 -3.53 -21.60 -19.85
N LYS A 418 -3.86 -22.66 -20.60
CA LYS A 418 -5.06 -22.70 -21.44
C LYS A 418 -6.28 -23.17 -20.64
N LYS A 419 -6.06 -24.08 -19.70
CA LYS A 419 -7.14 -24.78 -19.00
C LYS A 419 -7.73 -23.97 -17.85
N TYR A 420 -6.91 -23.20 -17.13
CA TYR A 420 -7.31 -22.54 -15.89
C TYR A 420 -7.15 -21.02 -15.95
N PRO A 421 -7.95 -20.27 -15.15
CA PRO A 421 -7.69 -18.85 -14.92
C PRO A 421 -6.29 -18.60 -14.36
N VAL A 422 -5.75 -17.41 -14.62
CA VAL A 422 -4.41 -17.02 -14.15
C VAL A 422 -4.52 -15.85 -13.17
N LEU A 423 -4.12 -16.09 -11.92
CA LEU A 423 -3.99 -15.08 -10.88
C LEU A 423 -2.56 -14.50 -10.87
N TYR A 424 -2.45 -13.19 -11.02
CA TYR A 424 -1.18 -12.50 -10.88
C TYR A 424 -0.92 -12.24 -9.40
N ALA A 425 -0.11 -13.10 -8.79
CA ALA A 425 0.20 -13.04 -7.37
C ALA A 425 1.57 -13.69 -7.07
N GLY A 426 2.03 -13.50 -5.83
CA GLY A 426 3.20 -14.18 -5.30
C GLY A 426 3.10 -14.22 -3.77
N PRO A 427 3.07 -15.40 -3.15
CA PRO A 427 2.83 -15.57 -1.73
C PRO A 427 4.00 -15.03 -0.87
N ALA A 428 3.69 -14.62 0.35
CA ALA A 428 4.67 -14.52 1.43
C ALA A 428 5.08 -15.94 1.90
N LYS A 429 6.00 -16.02 2.87
CA LYS A 429 6.40 -17.33 3.41
C LYS A 429 5.18 -18.06 4.00
N THR A 430 5.11 -19.36 3.76
CA THR A 430 4.03 -20.21 4.28
C THR A 430 4.29 -20.55 5.75
N PRO A 431 3.41 -20.18 6.68
CA PRO A 431 3.49 -20.61 8.07
C PRO A 431 3.20 -22.10 8.23
N GLU A 432 3.73 -22.71 9.28
CA GLU A 432 3.41 -24.08 9.63
C GLU A 432 1.90 -24.27 9.88
N GLY A 433 1.31 -25.30 9.29
CA GLY A 433 -0.12 -25.61 9.42
C GLY A 433 -1.06 -24.78 8.52
N TYR A 434 -0.52 -23.88 7.70
CA TYR A 434 -1.31 -23.12 6.73
C TYR A 434 -1.10 -23.62 5.30
N PRO A 435 -2.10 -23.53 4.43
CA PRO A 435 -1.94 -23.93 3.02
C PRO A 435 -0.94 -23.03 2.28
N CYS A 436 -0.94 -21.72 2.57
CA CYS A 436 0.01 -20.77 1.98
C CYS A 436 0.24 -19.57 2.91
N GLY A 437 1.31 -18.80 2.67
CA GLY A 437 1.50 -17.47 3.27
C GLY A 437 0.53 -16.45 2.68
N SER A 438 0.50 -15.24 3.26
CA SER A 438 -0.35 -14.16 2.75
C SER A 438 -0.16 -13.97 1.26
N MET A 439 -1.25 -14.12 0.49
CA MET A 439 -1.26 -14.03 -0.96
C MET A 439 -2.47 -13.23 -1.44
N GLY A 440 -2.21 -12.12 -2.11
CA GLY A 440 -3.19 -11.28 -2.75
C GLY A 440 -2.75 -10.88 -4.15
N PRO A 441 -3.63 -10.23 -4.92
CA PRO A 441 -3.34 -9.88 -6.30
C PRO A 441 -2.22 -8.83 -6.39
N THR A 442 -1.36 -8.97 -7.41
CA THR A 442 -0.38 -7.93 -7.77
C THR A 442 -0.94 -7.01 -8.85
N THR A 443 -0.24 -5.90 -9.11
CA THR A 443 -0.61 -4.91 -10.13
C THR A 443 -0.62 -5.54 -11.52
N ALA A 444 -1.75 -5.45 -12.20
CA ALA A 444 -2.03 -6.18 -13.44
C ALA A 444 -1.27 -5.68 -14.67
N ASN A 445 -1.08 -4.36 -14.82
CA ASN A 445 -0.54 -3.75 -16.04
C ASN A 445 0.90 -4.16 -16.39
N ARG A 446 1.64 -4.73 -15.46
CA ARG A 446 2.98 -5.28 -15.73
C ARG A 446 2.96 -6.48 -16.68
N MET A 447 1.85 -7.21 -16.72
CA MET A 447 1.64 -8.35 -17.61
C MET A 447 0.92 -7.98 -18.92
N ASP A 448 0.54 -6.72 -19.12
CA ASP A 448 -0.15 -6.26 -20.33
C ASP A 448 0.57 -6.62 -21.65
N PRO A 449 1.93 -6.54 -21.72
CA PRO A 449 2.65 -6.89 -22.95
C PRO A 449 2.48 -8.33 -23.42
N TYR A 450 2.08 -9.25 -22.54
CA TYR A 450 1.94 -10.67 -22.86
C TYR A 450 0.51 -11.07 -23.29
N VAL A 451 -0.49 -10.21 -23.00
CA VAL A 451 -1.90 -10.63 -23.03
C VAL A 451 -2.40 -10.98 -24.44
N ASP A 452 -2.14 -10.12 -25.44
CA ASP A 452 -2.64 -10.35 -26.81
C ASP A 452 -2.08 -11.67 -27.38
N GLU A 453 -0.79 -11.90 -27.22
CA GLU A 453 -0.12 -13.12 -27.69
C GLU A 453 -0.64 -14.36 -26.93
N PHE A 454 -0.68 -14.33 -25.59
CA PHE A 454 -1.10 -15.49 -24.80
C PHE A 454 -2.56 -15.83 -25.08
N GLN A 455 -3.44 -14.85 -25.19
CA GLN A 455 -4.84 -15.08 -25.56
C GLN A 455 -4.99 -15.59 -27.00
N SER A 456 -4.15 -15.15 -27.93
CA SER A 456 -4.14 -15.67 -29.30
C SER A 456 -3.82 -17.18 -29.38
N LEU A 457 -3.07 -17.68 -28.39
CA LEU A 457 -2.72 -19.09 -28.20
C LEU A 457 -3.76 -19.86 -27.36
N GLY A 458 -4.87 -19.22 -27.00
CA GLY A 458 -5.92 -19.80 -26.17
C GLY A 458 -5.59 -19.88 -24.68
N ALA A 459 -4.60 -19.13 -24.21
CA ALA A 459 -4.15 -19.13 -22.82
C ALA A 459 -4.52 -17.84 -22.10
N SER A 460 -4.52 -17.84 -20.76
CA SER A 460 -4.86 -16.68 -19.92
C SER A 460 -6.17 -15.99 -20.32
N LEU A 461 -7.17 -16.76 -20.78
CA LEU A 461 -8.45 -16.21 -21.21
C LEU A 461 -9.26 -15.62 -20.04
N VAL A 462 -8.98 -16.02 -18.82
CA VAL A 462 -9.50 -15.38 -17.61
C VAL A 462 -8.31 -15.00 -16.72
N MET A 463 -8.10 -13.70 -16.56
CA MET A 463 -7.02 -13.13 -15.77
C MET A 463 -7.58 -12.55 -14.48
N ILE A 464 -6.87 -12.73 -13.36
CA ILE A 464 -7.26 -12.22 -12.04
C ILE A 464 -6.10 -11.41 -11.48
N ALA A 465 -6.32 -10.14 -11.16
CA ALA A 465 -5.28 -9.27 -10.59
C ALA A 465 -5.89 -8.00 -9.95
N LYS A 466 -5.11 -6.95 -9.74
CA LYS A 466 -5.62 -5.64 -9.27
C LYS A 466 -5.18 -4.48 -10.17
N GLY A 467 -5.99 -3.43 -10.18
CA GLY A 467 -5.70 -2.18 -10.88
C GLY A 467 -6.18 -2.15 -12.32
N ASN A 468 -6.05 -0.99 -12.92
CA ASN A 468 -6.42 -0.74 -14.30
C ASN A 468 -5.43 -1.37 -15.30
N ARG A 469 -5.93 -1.65 -16.52
CA ARG A 469 -5.17 -2.24 -17.61
C ARG A 469 -5.06 -1.26 -18.80
N SER A 470 -4.12 -1.53 -19.70
CA SER A 470 -4.00 -0.81 -20.97
C SER A 470 -5.09 -1.19 -21.98
N GLN A 471 -5.23 -0.41 -23.07
CA GLN A 471 -6.19 -0.69 -24.15
C GLN A 471 -5.97 -2.06 -24.80
N VAL A 472 -4.71 -2.48 -24.92
CA VAL A 472 -4.34 -3.79 -25.48
C VAL A 472 -5.10 -4.95 -24.82
N VAL A 473 -5.29 -4.88 -23.51
CA VAL A 473 -6.01 -5.93 -22.77
C VAL A 473 -7.50 -5.92 -23.07
N THR A 474 -8.13 -4.74 -23.15
CA THR A 474 -9.53 -4.62 -23.53
C THR A 474 -9.77 -5.16 -24.94
N ASP A 475 -8.89 -4.81 -25.89
CA ASP A 475 -8.97 -5.25 -27.29
C ASP A 475 -8.75 -6.77 -27.39
N ALA A 476 -7.79 -7.33 -26.66
CA ALA A 476 -7.52 -8.76 -26.62
C ALA A 476 -8.72 -9.54 -26.03
N CYS A 477 -9.29 -9.08 -24.92
CA CYS A 477 -10.48 -9.69 -24.31
C CYS A 477 -11.66 -9.70 -25.30
N GLN A 478 -11.90 -8.60 -26.01
CA GLN A 478 -12.93 -8.53 -27.03
C GLN A 478 -12.66 -9.49 -28.22
N LYS A 479 -11.40 -9.52 -28.67
CA LYS A 479 -11.00 -10.31 -29.86
C LYS A 479 -11.03 -11.80 -29.61
N TYR A 480 -10.58 -12.25 -28.43
CA TYR A 480 -10.40 -13.66 -28.11
C TYR A 480 -11.45 -14.19 -27.12
N GLY A 481 -12.39 -13.35 -26.70
CA GLY A 481 -13.44 -13.68 -25.74
C GLY A 481 -12.87 -13.87 -24.32
N GLY A 482 -11.89 -13.06 -23.94
CA GLY A 482 -11.24 -13.12 -22.63
C GLY A 482 -11.95 -12.25 -21.60
N PHE A 483 -11.49 -12.39 -20.33
CA PHE A 483 -11.98 -11.61 -19.18
C PHE A 483 -10.81 -11.16 -18.31
N TYR A 484 -10.94 -9.95 -17.75
CA TYR A 484 -10.13 -9.52 -16.65
C TYR A 484 -10.99 -9.32 -15.39
N LEU A 485 -10.68 -10.07 -14.35
CA LEU A 485 -11.33 -9.99 -13.06
C LEU A 485 -10.42 -9.26 -12.07
N GLY A 486 -10.97 -8.31 -11.33
CA GLY A 486 -10.29 -7.66 -10.22
C GLY A 486 -10.46 -8.47 -8.94
N SER A 487 -9.38 -8.79 -8.24
CA SER A 487 -9.44 -9.27 -6.86
C SER A 487 -9.04 -8.16 -5.90
N ILE A 488 -9.55 -8.20 -4.67
CA ILE A 488 -9.33 -7.13 -3.68
C ILE A 488 -7.85 -7.07 -3.29
N GLY A 489 -7.22 -5.93 -3.57
CA GLY A 489 -5.86 -5.66 -3.09
C GLY A 489 -5.88 -5.21 -1.63
N GLY A 490 -4.93 -5.70 -0.83
CA GLY A 490 -4.79 -5.33 0.59
C GLY A 490 -5.49 -6.27 1.59
N VAL A 491 -5.97 -7.45 1.13
CA VAL A 491 -6.66 -8.44 1.98
C VAL A 491 -6.00 -9.82 1.92
N ALA A 492 -4.65 -9.84 1.84
CA ALA A 492 -3.90 -11.06 1.58
C ALA A 492 -4.02 -12.12 2.69
N ALA A 493 -4.06 -11.69 3.95
CA ALA A 493 -4.17 -12.61 5.09
C ALA A 493 -5.51 -13.36 5.10
N VAL A 494 -6.62 -12.64 4.90
CA VAL A 494 -7.95 -13.27 4.88
C VAL A 494 -8.14 -14.16 3.66
N LEU A 495 -7.66 -13.78 2.47
CA LEU A 495 -7.72 -14.63 1.28
C LEU A 495 -6.98 -15.94 1.50
N SER A 496 -5.78 -15.90 2.08
CA SER A 496 -4.98 -17.09 2.35
C SER A 496 -5.60 -17.99 3.44
N LYS A 497 -6.19 -17.40 4.47
CA LYS A 497 -6.82 -18.15 5.55
C LYS A 497 -8.17 -18.77 5.13
N SER A 498 -8.97 -18.03 4.38
CA SER A 498 -10.38 -18.40 4.14
C SER A 498 -10.63 -19.00 2.76
N SER A 499 -10.03 -18.44 1.71
CA SER A 499 -10.35 -18.82 0.32
C SER A 499 -9.38 -19.81 -0.30
N ILE A 500 -8.09 -19.80 0.04
CA ILE A 500 -7.09 -20.71 -0.54
C ILE A 500 -7.05 -21.99 0.29
N LYS A 501 -7.33 -23.13 -0.34
CA LYS A 501 -7.40 -24.43 0.32
C LYS A 501 -6.12 -25.26 0.18
N SER A 502 -5.43 -25.12 -0.96
CA SER A 502 -4.15 -25.78 -1.22
C SER A 502 -3.28 -24.99 -2.18
N ILE A 503 -2.00 -25.25 -2.17
CA ILE A 503 -1.02 -24.69 -3.10
C ILE A 503 0.01 -25.76 -3.49
N GLU A 504 0.34 -25.83 -4.77
CA GLU A 504 1.32 -26.75 -5.36
C GLU A 504 2.22 -25.98 -6.35
N CYS A 505 3.54 -26.17 -6.27
CA CYS A 505 4.46 -25.59 -7.27
C CYS A 505 4.41 -26.43 -8.55
N VAL A 506 4.10 -25.77 -9.69
CA VAL A 506 4.01 -26.39 -11.01
C VAL A 506 5.33 -26.31 -11.76
N GLU A 507 5.92 -25.10 -11.83
CA GLU A 507 7.18 -24.84 -12.53
C GLU A 507 8.01 -23.75 -11.84
N TYR A 508 9.32 -23.76 -12.07
CA TYR A 508 10.30 -22.76 -11.61
C TYR A 508 10.38 -22.60 -10.08
N PRO A 509 10.50 -23.69 -9.30
CA PRO A 509 10.56 -23.60 -7.83
C PRO A 509 11.72 -22.71 -7.33
N GLU A 510 12.80 -22.59 -8.11
CA GLU A 510 13.94 -21.73 -7.80
C GLU A 510 13.60 -20.23 -7.75
N LEU A 511 12.50 -19.83 -8.37
CA LEU A 511 12.03 -18.44 -8.38
C LEU A 511 11.25 -18.05 -7.11
N GLY A 512 10.96 -19.00 -6.22
CA GLY A 512 10.24 -18.76 -4.98
C GLY A 512 8.87 -18.12 -5.24
N MET A 513 8.64 -16.88 -4.78
CA MET A 513 7.36 -16.18 -4.98
C MET A 513 7.01 -15.90 -6.45
N GLU A 514 7.98 -15.98 -7.36
CA GLU A 514 7.80 -15.81 -8.81
C GLU A 514 7.64 -17.14 -9.55
N ALA A 515 7.63 -18.27 -8.83
CA ALA A 515 7.33 -19.58 -9.40
C ALA A 515 5.90 -19.63 -9.95
N ILE A 516 5.62 -20.65 -10.76
CA ILE A 516 4.25 -20.95 -11.18
C ILE A 516 3.64 -21.90 -10.17
N TRP A 517 2.51 -21.48 -9.60
CA TRP A 517 1.78 -22.27 -8.61
C TRP A 517 0.41 -22.66 -9.15
N LYS A 518 -0.12 -23.75 -8.64
CA LYS A 518 -1.52 -24.16 -8.78
C LYS A 518 -2.16 -24.06 -7.39
N ILE A 519 -3.29 -23.41 -7.30
CA ILE A 519 -4.07 -23.28 -6.06
C ILE A 519 -5.49 -23.77 -6.27
N GLU A 520 -6.06 -24.35 -5.20
CA GLU A 520 -7.49 -24.60 -5.10
C GLU A 520 -8.13 -23.53 -4.23
N VAL A 521 -9.23 -22.96 -4.72
CA VAL A 521 -9.93 -21.88 -4.02
C VAL A 521 -11.40 -22.21 -3.78
N GLU A 522 -11.94 -21.63 -2.72
CA GLU A 522 -13.37 -21.62 -2.40
C GLU A 522 -13.73 -20.22 -1.90
N ASP A 523 -14.88 -19.72 -2.33
CA ASP A 523 -15.36 -18.37 -2.00
C ASP A 523 -14.33 -17.26 -2.26
N PHE A 524 -13.55 -17.39 -3.33
CA PHE A 524 -12.54 -16.39 -3.69
C PHE A 524 -13.22 -15.18 -4.38
N PRO A 525 -13.24 -13.98 -3.75
CA PRO A 525 -13.98 -12.84 -4.28
C PRO A 525 -13.27 -12.21 -5.46
N ALA A 526 -14.02 -11.95 -6.53
CA ALA A 526 -13.54 -11.25 -7.71
C ALA A 526 -14.63 -10.35 -8.30
N PHE A 527 -14.24 -9.42 -9.16
CA PHE A 527 -15.13 -8.46 -9.83
C PHE A 527 -14.82 -8.42 -11.32
N ILE A 528 -15.82 -8.49 -12.17
CA ILE A 528 -15.62 -8.37 -13.62
C ILE A 528 -15.20 -6.94 -13.95
N LEU A 529 -13.99 -6.73 -14.45
CA LEU A 529 -13.46 -5.40 -14.79
C LEU A 529 -13.32 -5.16 -16.30
N VAL A 530 -12.98 -6.22 -17.07
CA VAL A 530 -13.02 -6.19 -18.54
C VAL A 530 -13.71 -7.47 -19.01
N ASP A 531 -14.66 -7.33 -19.91
CA ASP A 531 -15.43 -8.46 -20.45
C ASP A 531 -15.09 -8.78 -21.92
N ASP A 532 -15.67 -9.87 -22.42
CA ASP A 532 -15.54 -10.39 -23.79
C ASP A 532 -16.22 -9.51 -24.86
N LYS A 533 -16.92 -8.46 -24.44
CA LYS A 533 -17.61 -7.50 -25.31
C LYS A 533 -16.84 -6.19 -25.48
N GLY A 534 -15.67 -6.08 -24.81
CA GLY A 534 -14.85 -4.88 -24.80
C GLY A 534 -15.32 -3.80 -23.82
N ASN A 535 -16.20 -4.15 -22.87
CA ASN A 535 -16.51 -3.25 -21.77
C ASN A 535 -15.37 -3.24 -20.78
N ASP A 536 -15.02 -2.03 -20.33
CA ASP A 536 -13.91 -1.80 -19.38
C ASP A 536 -14.40 -0.86 -18.28
N PHE A 537 -14.43 -1.36 -17.06
CA PHE A 537 -14.87 -0.63 -15.88
C PHE A 537 -14.21 0.74 -15.75
N PHE A 538 -12.88 0.81 -15.93
CA PHE A 538 -12.12 2.05 -15.74
C PHE A 538 -12.38 3.09 -16.85
N LYS A 539 -12.75 2.66 -18.05
CA LYS A 539 -13.08 3.55 -19.18
C LYS A 539 -14.55 3.99 -19.17
N GLN A 540 -15.41 3.19 -18.58
CA GLN A 540 -16.83 3.47 -18.44
C GLN A 540 -17.18 4.10 -17.09
N LEU A 541 -16.15 4.49 -16.33
CA LEU A 541 -16.31 5.07 -15.00
C LEU A 541 -17.18 6.32 -15.07
N LYS A 542 -18.23 6.34 -14.26
CA LYS A 542 -19.12 7.50 -14.10
C LYS A 542 -18.82 8.17 -12.76
N PRO A 543 -18.92 9.51 -12.69
CA PRO A 543 -18.89 10.21 -11.43
C PRO A 543 -19.88 9.59 -10.43
N TRP A 544 -19.42 9.38 -9.21
CA TRP A 544 -20.28 8.85 -8.17
C TRP A 544 -21.39 9.85 -7.81
N CYS A 545 -22.62 9.38 -7.84
CA CYS A 545 -23.79 10.13 -7.41
C CYS A 545 -24.66 9.22 -6.55
N PRO A 546 -24.84 9.50 -5.25
CA PRO A 546 -25.56 8.61 -4.33
C PRO A 546 -27.03 8.38 -4.71
N ASN A 547 -27.64 9.27 -5.51
CA ASN A 547 -29.03 9.20 -5.93
C ASN A 547 -29.23 8.69 -7.36
N ALA A 548 -28.18 8.28 -8.06
CA ALA A 548 -28.29 7.67 -9.39
C ALA A 548 -28.55 6.16 -9.23
N LYS A 549 -29.82 5.79 -9.06
CA LYS A 549 -30.31 4.40 -9.19
C LYS A 549 -30.50 4.05 -10.65
#